data_5718c04d7b14d44474be57ceedbe2a28
#
_entry.id   5718c04d7b14d44474be57ceedbe2a28
#
_cell.length_a   1.000
_cell.length_b   1.000
_cell.length_c   1.000
_cell.angle_alpha   90.00
_cell.angle_beta   90.00
_cell.angle_gamma   90.00
#
_symmetry.space_group_name_H-M   'P 1'
#
loop_
_entity.id
_entity.type
_entity.pdbx_description
1 polymer ?
#
loop_
_entity_poly.entity_id
_entity_poly.type
_entity_poly.pdbx_seq_one_letter_code
_entity_poly.pdbx_strand_id
1 'polypeptide(L)'
;MKLLSGLAWAALLSLALALTPQGRLQGPVQVVRVVDGDTVELAGLGAVRLIGIDAPESGYNRRTSGPEEVRLGLEAKAFLTRLLQGKRIWVELDVQERDRYRRVLAYLYLEDPKGDWTYGGRRFRQVNLEVVRAGWAEPYTVPPNVRYTDLYLQAAREARARGRGCGGRARRGPRGREAGSATPPIPRCASPRRPRTWTAGTSPSATSRCCLPTRTALTGTGTGWGVKN
;
A
#
# COMPACT_ATOMS: atom_id res chain seq x y z
N MET A 1 -15.22 -57.12 -36.53
CA MET A 1 -15.58 -55.72 -36.79
C MET A 1 -16.17 -55.11 -35.52
N LYS A 2 -15.54 -54.11 -35.02
CA LYS A 2 -15.88 -52.99 -34.08
C LYS A 2 -14.86 -52.84 -32.95
N LEU A 3 -13.72 -52.36 -33.36
CA LEU A 3 -12.77 -51.65 -32.51
C LEU A 3 -13.17 -50.17 -32.54
N LEU A 4 -13.82 -49.64 -31.58
CA LEU A 4 -13.96 -48.20 -31.36
C LEU A 4 -14.44 -47.98 -29.92
N SER A 5 -13.68 -47.21 -29.20
CA SER A 5 -14.03 -46.49 -27.98
C SER A 5 -13.17 -46.77 -26.73
N GLY A 6 -11.86 -46.56 -26.93
CA GLY A 6 -10.90 -46.55 -25.80
C GLY A 6 -10.16 -45.23 -25.61
N LEU A 7 -10.63 -44.09 -26.16
CA LEU A 7 -9.89 -42.84 -26.20
C LEU A 7 -10.58 -41.61 -25.56
N ALA A 8 -11.57 -41.83 -24.69
CA ALA A 8 -12.35 -40.72 -24.14
C ALA A 8 -12.26 -40.48 -22.62
N TRP A 9 -11.37 -41.12 -21.88
CA TRP A 9 -11.28 -40.97 -20.43
C TRP A 9 -9.96 -40.41 -19.92
N ALA A 10 -9.10 -39.85 -20.78
CA ALA A 10 -7.82 -39.25 -20.39
C ALA A 10 -7.88 -37.72 -20.21
N ALA A 11 -9.04 -37.12 -20.27
CA ALA A 11 -9.19 -35.69 -20.03
C ALA A 11 -10.01 -35.50 -18.77
N LEU A 12 -9.47 -34.70 -17.82
CA LEU A 12 -10.09 -34.15 -16.61
C LEU A 12 -9.64 -34.74 -15.25
N LEU A 13 -8.38 -35.09 -15.10
CA LEU A 13 -7.75 -34.90 -13.77
C LEU A 13 -6.94 -33.58 -13.81
N SER A 14 -7.61 -32.46 -13.88
CA SER A 14 -7.05 -31.20 -13.38
C SER A 14 -6.94 -31.37 -11.86
N LEU A 15 -5.86 -32.00 -11.45
CA LEU A 15 -5.46 -32.02 -10.03
C LEU A 15 -5.17 -30.57 -9.66
N ALA A 16 -6.19 -29.91 -9.13
CA ALA A 16 -5.99 -28.61 -8.48
C ALA A 16 -5.00 -28.86 -7.34
N LEU A 17 -3.74 -28.57 -7.60
CA LEU A 17 -2.67 -28.69 -6.62
C LEU A 17 -2.99 -27.69 -5.52
N ALA A 18 -3.61 -28.19 -4.44
CA ALA A 18 -3.96 -27.35 -3.30
C ALA A 18 -2.65 -26.84 -2.67
N LEU A 19 -2.55 -25.54 -2.51
CA LEU A 19 -1.44 -24.92 -1.79
C LEU A 19 -1.50 -25.37 -0.32
N THR A 20 -0.34 -25.64 0.28
CA THR A 20 -0.23 -25.99 1.69
C THR A 20 0.72 -25.04 2.41
N PRO A 21 0.38 -24.57 3.63
CA PRO A 21 1.33 -23.86 4.47
C PRO A 21 2.59 -24.69 4.68
N GLN A 22 3.76 -24.06 4.60
CA GLN A 22 5.04 -24.73 4.77
C GLN A 22 5.45 -24.83 6.25
N GLY A 23 4.82 -24.04 7.11
CA GLY A 23 5.00 -24.05 8.56
C GLY A 23 3.74 -24.46 9.30
N ARG A 24 3.86 -24.52 10.64
CA ARG A 24 2.72 -24.86 11.51
C ARG A 24 1.77 -23.68 11.63
N LEU A 25 0.49 -23.89 11.39
CA LEU A 25 -0.56 -22.93 11.70
C LEU A 25 -0.89 -22.94 13.20
N GLN A 26 -0.88 -21.77 13.81
CA GLN A 26 -1.27 -21.52 15.19
C GLN A 26 -2.57 -20.72 15.21
N GLY A 27 -3.47 -21.05 16.11
CA GLY A 27 -4.75 -20.34 16.24
C GLY A 27 -5.96 -21.27 16.34
N PRO A 28 -7.19 -20.79 16.08
CA PRO A 28 -7.48 -19.44 15.53
C PRO A 28 -7.39 -18.32 16.57
N VAL A 29 -6.90 -17.15 16.16
CA VAL A 29 -6.71 -15.96 16.99
C VAL A 29 -7.69 -14.87 16.54
N GLN A 30 -8.26 -14.10 17.48
CA GLN A 30 -9.19 -13.01 17.19
C GLN A 30 -8.46 -11.79 16.61
N VAL A 31 -8.97 -11.23 15.52
CA VAL A 31 -8.53 -9.94 15.00
C VAL A 31 -9.15 -8.83 15.86
N VAL A 32 -8.30 -8.03 16.51
CA VAL A 32 -8.73 -6.88 17.32
C VAL A 32 -9.03 -5.69 16.40
N ARG A 33 -8.08 -5.33 15.56
CA ARG A 33 -8.24 -4.25 14.57
C ARG A 33 -7.20 -4.35 13.46
N VAL A 34 -7.50 -3.70 12.35
CA VAL A 34 -6.55 -3.46 11.26
C VAL A 34 -5.88 -2.10 11.49
N VAL A 35 -4.55 -2.11 11.56
CA VAL A 35 -3.75 -0.90 11.80
C VAL A 35 -3.47 -0.20 10.48
N ASP A 36 -3.01 -0.98 9.46
CA ASP A 36 -2.65 -0.50 8.13
C ASP A 36 -2.89 -1.58 7.07
N GLY A 37 -2.58 -1.32 5.81
CA GLY A 37 -2.76 -2.25 4.70
C GLY A 37 -1.97 -3.56 4.82
N ASP A 38 -0.98 -3.61 5.71
CA ASP A 38 -0.11 -4.76 5.95
C ASP A 38 0.18 -5.03 7.43
N THR A 39 -0.54 -4.38 8.33
CA THR A 39 -0.36 -4.52 9.77
C THR A 39 -1.70 -4.66 10.47
N VAL A 40 -1.84 -5.69 11.30
CA VAL A 40 -3.04 -5.98 12.10
C VAL A 40 -2.68 -6.14 13.57
N GLU A 41 -3.65 -5.98 14.45
CA GLU A 41 -3.53 -6.27 15.86
C GLU A 41 -4.35 -7.53 16.21
N LEU A 42 -3.69 -8.50 16.81
CA LEU A 42 -4.26 -9.80 17.17
C LEU A 42 -4.29 -9.97 18.69
N ALA A 43 -5.36 -10.59 19.19
CA ALA A 43 -5.52 -10.87 20.61
C ALA A 43 -4.38 -11.78 21.11
N GLY A 44 -3.70 -11.34 22.17
CA GLY A 44 -2.58 -12.08 22.78
C GLY A 44 -1.24 -11.99 22.03
N LEU A 45 -1.21 -11.53 20.78
CA LEU A 45 0.02 -11.38 19.99
C LEU A 45 0.42 -9.89 19.80
N GLY A 46 -0.54 -8.96 19.94
CA GLY A 46 -0.32 -7.55 19.69
C GLY A 46 -0.22 -7.23 18.19
N ALA A 47 0.66 -6.30 17.85
CA ALA A 47 0.86 -5.87 16.44
C ALA A 47 1.57 -6.96 15.63
N VAL A 48 0.98 -7.33 14.51
CA VAL A 48 1.49 -8.33 13.56
C VAL A 48 1.68 -7.66 12.19
N ARG A 49 2.90 -7.72 11.67
CA ARG A 49 3.26 -7.25 10.32
C ARG A 49 3.22 -8.45 9.36
N LEU A 50 2.51 -8.29 8.28
CA LEU A 50 2.40 -9.30 7.24
C LEU A 50 3.73 -9.45 6.50
N ILE A 51 4.29 -10.67 6.49
CA ILE A 51 5.56 -10.98 5.81
C ILE A 51 5.37 -10.93 4.28
N GLY A 52 6.41 -10.48 3.58
CA GLY A 52 6.57 -10.59 2.13
C GLY A 52 5.79 -9.56 1.33
N ILE A 53 5.10 -8.62 1.98
CA ILE A 53 4.33 -7.58 1.33
C ILE A 53 4.58 -6.21 1.97
N ASP A 54 4.38 -5.15 1.18
CA ASP A 54 4.40 -3.76 1.63
C ASP A 54 3.22 -3.01 1.02
N ALA A 55 2.38 -2.43 1.87
CA ALA A 55 1.24 -1.64 1.46
C ALA A 55 1.55 -0.14 1.61
N PRO A 56 0.91 0.74 0.82
CA PRO A 56 1.01 2.18 1.04
C PRO A 56 0.55 2.55 2.46
N GLU A 57 1.19 3.53 3.05
CA GLU A 57 0.89 4.02 4.39
C GLU A 57 -0.47 4.74 4.44
N SER A 58 -1.31 4.43 5.41
CA SER A 58 -2.63 5.05 5.57
C SER A 58 -2.62 6.39 6.31
N GLY A 59 -1.45 6.87 6.72
CA GLY A 59 -1.26 8.14 7.41
C GLY A 59 -0.01 8.88 6.94
N TYR A 60 0.04 10.18 7.21
CA TYR A 60 1.23 10.96 6.94
C TYR A 60 2.37 10.62 7.91
N ASN A 61 3.49 10.18 7.39
CA ASN A 61 4.72 9.92 8.13
C ASN A 61 5.94 10.30 7.27
N ARG A 62 7.17 10.00 7.77
CA ARG A 62 8.41 10.33 7.03
C ARG A 62 8.61 9.55 5.74
N ARG A 63 7.84 8.49 5.51
CA ARG A 63 7.92 7.63 4.31
C ARG A 63 6.85 7.99 3.28
N THR A 64 5.83 8.73 3.67
CA THR A 64 4.70 9.07 2.81
C THR A 64 5.12 10.07 1.75
N SER A 65 4.97 9.73 0.48
CA SER A 65 5.34 10.56 -0.67
C SER A 65 4.31 11.67 -0.97
N GLY A 66 3.11 11.58 -0.39
CA GLY A 66 2.07 12.61 -0.58
C GLY A 66 0.64 12.13 -0.35
N PRO A 67 -0.34 13.01 -0.63
CA PRO A 67 -1.77 12.73 -0.36
C PRO A 67 -2.31 11.54 -1.14
N GLU A 68 -1.80 11.28 -2.34
CA GLU A 68 -2.23 10.15 -3.17
C GLU A 68 -1.81 8.81 -2.55
N GLU A 69 -0.62 8.73 -1.97
CA GLU A 69 -0.15 7.54 -1.26
C GLU A 69 -1.00 7.27 -0.03
N VAL A 70 -1.29 8.30 0.79
CA VAL A 70 -2.19 8.17 1.94
C VAL A 70 -3.56 7.67 1.52
N ARG A 71 -4.12 8.18 0.42
CA ARG A 71 -5.39 7.73 -0.12
C ARG A 71 -5.36 6.24 -0.50
N LEU A 72 -4.30 5.80 -1.19
CA LEU A 72 -4.11 4.39 -1.53
C LEU A 72 -3.94 3.51 -0.29
N GLY A 73 -3.21 4.00 0.71
CA GLY A 73 -3.06 3.33 2.00
C GLY A 73 -4.38 3.17 2.75
N LEU A 74 -5.22 4.20 2.76
CA LEU A 74 -6.57 4.10 3.34
C LEU A 74 -7.45 3.08 2.60
N GLU A 75 -7.34 2.97 1.29
CA GLU A 75 -8.06 1.96 0.50
C GLU A 75 -7.53 0.54 0.77
N ALA A 76 -6.20 0.37 0.88
CA ALA A 76 -5.57 -0.89 1.27
C ALA A 76 -6.02 -1.34 2.66
N LYS A 77 -5.98 -0.44 3.64
CA LYS A 77 -6.50 -0.66 4.99
C LYS A 77 -7.99 -1.02 4.99
N ALA A 78 -8.80 -0.31 4.22
CA ALA A 78 -10.23 -0.60 4.12
C ALA A 78 -10.49 -1.99 3.50
N PHE A 79 -9.68 -2.40 2.50
CA PHE A 79 -9.74 -3.76 1.93
C PHE A 79 -9.44 -4.81 3.00
N LEU A 80 -8.31 -4.67 3.70
CA LEU A 80 -7.90 -5.61 4.74
C LEU A 80 -8.91 -5.65 5.91
N THR A 81 -9.49 -4.49 6.27
CA THR A 81 -10.56 -4.40 7.28
C THR A 81 -11.78 -5.22 6.87
N ARG A 82 -12.29 -5.05 5.65
CA ARG A 82 -13.43 -5.84 5.15
C ARG A 82 -13.16 -7.34 5.14
N LEU A 83 -11.90 -7.72 4.89
CA LEU A 83 -11.49 -9.12 4.86
C LEU A 83 -11.45 -9.74 6.27
N LEU A 84 -11.00 -8.99 7.28
CA LEU A 84 -10.60 -9.52 8.59
C LEU A 84 -11.45 -9.07 9.77
N GLN A 85 -12.21 -7.97 9.68
CA GLN A 85 -12.95 -7.43 10.82
C GLN A 85 -13.92 -8.48 11.41
N GLY A 86 -13.82 -8.67 12.73
CA GLY A 86 -14.65 -9.64 13.46
C GLY A 86 -14.30 -11.11 13.19
N LYS A 87 -13.24 -11.38 12.43
CA LYS A 87 -12.82 -12.74 12.09
C LYS A 87 -11.79 -13.28 13.08
N ARG A 88 -11.69 -14.62 13.07
CA ARG A 88 -10.59 -15.35 13.70
C ARG A 88 -9.70 -15.89 12.60
N ILE A 89 -8.40 -15.80 12.79
CA ILE A 89 -7.39 -16.15 11.78
C ILE A 89 -6.34 -17.10 12.37
N TRP A 90 -5.66 -17.79 11.50
CA TRP A 90 -4.53 -18.65 11.82
C TRP A 90 -3.23 -17.95 11.44
N VAL A 91 -2.18 -18.18 12.20
CA VAL A 91 -0.90 -17.51 12.11
C VAL A 91 0.19 -18.54 11.80
N GLU A 92 1.00 -18.26 10.77
CA GLU A 92 2.20 -19.03 10.46
C GLU A 92 3.41 -18.12 10.65
N LEU A 93 4.31 -18.53 11.53
CA LEU A 93 5.59 -17.84 11.73
C LEU A 93 6.63 -18.32 10.72
N ASP A 94 7.63 -17.49 10.45
CA ASP A 94 8.80 -17.84 9.64
C ASP A 94 10.06 -17.82 10.50
N VAL A 95 11.23 -17.83 9.88
CA VAL A 95 12.55 -17.91 10.54
C VAL A 95 12.74 -16.77 11.56
N GLN A 96 12.47 -15.54 11.14
CA GLN A 96 12.48 -14.40 12.04
C GLN A 96 11.06 -14.09 12.47
N GLU A 97 10.79 -14.24 13.78
CA GLU A 97 9.45 -14.07 14.33
C GLU A 97 9.08 -12.63 14.66
N ARG A 98 10.06 -11.73 14.85
CA ARG A 98 9.83 -10.33 15.23
C ARG A 98 10.73 -9.37 14.49
N ASP A 99 10.21 -8.19 14.22
CA ASP A 99 11.01 -7.10 13.67
C ASP A 99 11.68 -6.24 14.77
N ARG A 100 12.44 -5.23 14.34
CA ARG A 100 13.11 -4.28 15.25
C ARG A 100 12.15 -3.46 16.12
N TYR A 101 10.89 -3.37 15.73
CA TYR A 101 9.83 -2.69 16.48
C TYR A 101 9.06 -3.65 17.38
N ARG A 102 9.51 -4.91 17.52
CA ARG A 102 8.90 -5.99 18.30
C ARG A 102 7.53 -6.44 17.77
N ARG A 103 7.12 -6.04 16.56
CA ARG A 103 5.93 -6.60 15.92
C ARG A 103 6.20 -8.07 15.55
N VAL A 104 5.19 -8.91 15.70
CA VAL A 104 5.25 -10.28 15.21
C VAL A 104 5.26 -10.25 13.67
N LEU A 105 6.12 -11.06 13.05
CA LEU A 105 6.19 -11.26 11.61
C LEU A 105 5.48 -12.56 11.26
N ALA A 106 4.43 -12.51 10.43
CA ALA A 106 3.63 -13.70 10.14
C ALA A 106 2.99 -13.70 8.75
N TYR A 107 2.67 -14.91 8.30
CA TYR A 107 1.66 -15.16 7.27
C TYR A 107 0.33 -15.48 7.95
N LEU A 108 -0.74 -14.85 7.48
CA LEU A 108 -2.06 -14.98 8.08
C LEU A 108 -2.99 -15.79 7.17
N TYR A 109 -3.82 -16.64 7.78
CA TYR A 109 -4.75 -17.50 7.07
C TYR A 109 -6.15 -17.36 7.64
N LEU A 110 -7.09 -17.04 6.75
CA LEU A 110 -8.52 -17.03 7.05
C LEU A 110 -9.13 -18.36 6.61
N GLU A 111 -9.82 -19.04 7.52
CA GLU A 111 -10.56 -20.25 7.16
C GLU A 111 -11.71 -19.89 6.21
N ASP A 112 -11.71 -20.49 5.02
CA ASP A 112 -12.66 -20.22 3.95
C ASP A 112 -12.84 -21.49 3.12
N PRO A 113 -14.07 -22.06 3.03
CA PRO A 113 -14.32 -23.27 2.24
C PRO A 113 -13.95 -23.13 0.74
N LYS A 114 -13.88 -21.88 0.24
CA LYS A 114 -13.47 -21.56 -1.13
C LYS A 114 -11.98 -21.19 -1.23
N GLY A 115 -11.23 -21.31 -0.13
CA GLY A 115 -9.80 -21.03 -0.10
C GLY A 115 -9.01 -22.01 -0.96
N ASP A 116 -7.88 -21.58 -1.46
CA ASP A 116 -6.96 -22.35 -2.29
C ASP A 116 -5.86 -23.06 -1.47
N TRP A 117 -5.78 -22.80 -0.18
CA TRP A 117 -4.85 -23.43 0.76
C TRP A 117 -5.53 -24.55 1.56
N THR A 118 -4.80 -25.63 1.83
CA THR A 118 -5.30 -26.77 2.63
C THR A 118 -4.34 -27.06 3.78
N TYR A 119 -4.88 -27.19 5.01
CA TYR A 119 -4.13 -27.59 6.19
C TYR A 119 -5.05 -28.34 7.17
N GLY A 120 -4.63 -29.52 7.62
CA GLY A 120 -5.40 -30.32 8.57
C GLY A 120 -6.83 -30.65 8.08
N GLY A 121 -7.02 -30.88 6.79
CA GLY A 121 -8.34 -31.16 6.19
C GLY A 121 -9.26 -29.95 6.03
N ARG A 122 -8.82 -28.75 6.39
CA ARG A 122 -9.55 -27.49 6.25
C ARG A 122 -9.02 -26.67 5.11
N ARG A 123 -9.86 -25.78 4.56
CA ARG A 123 -9.48 -24.87 3.52
C ARG A 123 -9.30 -23.45 4.04
N PHE A 124 -8.32 -22.77 3.50
CA PHE A 124 -7.91 -21.43 3.93
C PHE A 124 -7.63 -20.52 2.75
N ARG A 125 -7.75 -19.24 3.02
CA ARG A 125 -7.27 -18.17 2.17
C ARG A 125 -6.09 -17.49 2.87
N GLN A 126 -4.94 -17.39 2.18
CA GLN A 126 -3.79 -16.67 2.74
C GLN A 126 -3.99 -15.18 2.57
N VAL A 127 -4.09 -14.45 3.68
CA VAL A 127 -4.41 -13.02 3.72
C VAL A 127 -3.35 -12.18 2.98
N ASN A 128 -2.06 -12.44 3.24
CA ASN A 128 -0.95 -11.74 2.57
C ASN A 128 -1.08 -11.83 1.04
N LEU A 129 -1.36 -13.02 0.52
CA LEU A 129 -1.55 -13.25 -0.91
C LEU A 129 -2.79 -12.52 -1.46
N GLU A 130 -3.88 -12.48 -0.71
CA GLU A 130 -5.10 -11.81 -1.14
C GLU A 130 -4.92 -10.29 -1.26
N VAL A 131 -4.13 -9.67 -0.37
CA VAL A 131 -3.80 -8.24 -0.46
C VAL A 131 -3.01 -7.96 -1.75
N VAL A 132 -2.04 -8.80 -2.10
CA VAL A 132 -1.26 -8.69 -3.35
C VAL A 132 -2.13 -8.97 -4.57
N ARG A 133 -2.95 -10.03 -4.57
CA ARG A 133 -3.88 -10.36 -5.67
C ARG A 133 -4.89 -9.25 -5.97
N ALA A 134 -5.29 -8.53 -4.92
CA ALA A 134 -6.15 -7.37 -5.04
C ALA A 134 -5.40 -6.10 -5.51
N GLY A 135 -4.06 -6.14 -5.52
CA GLY A 135 -3.20 -5.04 -5.94
C GLY A 135 -3.01 -3.94 -4.88
N TRP A 136 -3.31 -4.23 -3.60
CA TRP A 136 -3.21 -3.26 -2.51
C TRP A 136 -1.86 -3.29 -1.79
N ALA A 137 -0.99 -4.24 -2.11
CA ALA A 137 0.38 -4.29 -1.65
C ALA A 137 1.32 -4.79 -2.74
N GLU A 138 2.55 -4.34 -2.70
CA GLU A 138 3.64 -4.84 -3.52
C GLU A 138 4.40 -5.95 -2.79
N PRO A 139 4.98 -6.94 -3.50
CA PRO A 139 5.90 -7.89 -2.89
C PRO A 139 7.11 -7.17 -2.29
N TYR A 140 7.38 -7.42 -1.03
CA TYR A 140 8.54 -6.88 -0.32
C TYR A 140 9.17 -7.97 0.54
N THR A 141 10.27 -8.54 0.07
CA THR A 141 10.94 -9.67 0.73
C THR A 141 12.15 -9.19 1.53
N VAL A 142 12.20 -9.59 2.80
CA VAL A 142 13.32 -9.30 3.69
C VAL A 142 13.85 -10.63 4.25
N PRO A 143 15.08 -11.05 3.89
CA PRO A 143 15.69 -12.23 4.48
C PRO A 143 15.77 -12.12 6.02
N PRO A 144 15.62 -13.24 6.74
CA PRO A 144 15.52 -14.62 6.26
C PRO A 144 14.10 -15.08 5.86
N ASN A 145 13.09 -14.22 5.96
CA ASN A 145 11.68 -14.57 5.70
C ASN A 145 11.35 -14.46 4.21
N VAL A 146 11.59 -15.54 3.44
CA VAL A 146 11.50 -15.54 1.97
C VAL A 146 10.51 -16.56 1.40
N ARG A 147 9.77 -17.25 2.27
CA ARG A 147 9.05 -18.50 1.98
C ARG A 147 8.10 -18.45 0.78
N TYR A 148 7.35 -17.37 0.61
CA TYR A 148 6.33 -17.23 -0.44
C TYR A 148 6.66 -16.15 -1.48
N THR A 149 7.92 -15.76 -1.61
CA THR A 149 8.35 -14.67 -2.49
C THR A 149 7.88 -14.84 -3.94
N ASP A 150 8.12 -16.00 -4.54
CA ASP A 150 7.78 -16.25 -5.96
C ASP A 150 6.27 -16.19 -6.19
N LEU A 151 5.48 -16.71 -5.24
CA LEU A 151 4.02 -16.67 -5.27
C LEU A 151 3.50 -15.23 -5.27
N TYR A 152 4.07 -14.38 -4.40
CA TYR A 152 3.68 -12.96 -4.34
C TYR A 152 4.11 -12.18 -5.58
N LEU A 153 5.31 -12.46 -6.12
CA LEU A 153 5.78 -11.86 -7.38
C LEU A 153 4.85 -12.22 -8.55
N GLN A 154 4.41 -13.47 -8.63
CA GLN A 154 3.46 -13.89 -9.65
C GLN A 154 2.12 -13.18 -9.48
N ALA A 155 1.56 -13.18 -8.27
CA ALA A 155 0.29 -12.54 -7.95
C ALA A 155 0.29 -11.04 -8.27
N ALA A 156 1.41 -10.33 -7.97
CA ALA A 156 1.56 -8.92 -8.28
C ALA A 156 1.59 -8.65 -9.80
N ARG A 157 2.30 -9.50 -10.58
CA ARG A 157 2.28 -9.40 -12.05
C ARG A 157 0.87 -9.55 -12.60
N GLU A 158 0.10 -10.53 -12.11
CA GLU A 158 -1.28 -10.74 -12.51
C GLU A 158 -2.21 -9.60 -12.09
N ALA A 159 -2.06 -9.06 -10.88
CA ALA A 159 -2.83 -7.90 -10.40
C ALA A 159 -2.59 -6.66 -11.28
N ARG A 160 -1.33 -6.39 -11.61
CA ARG A 160 -0.95 -5.28 -12.52
C ARG A 160 -1.51 -5.48 -13.94
N ALA A 161 -1.44 -6.70 -14.49
CA ALA A 161 -1.99 -7.00 -15.81
C ALA A 161 -3.50 -6.76 -15.89
N ARG A 162 -4.22 -7.03 -14.78
CA ARG A 162 -5.66 -6.79 -14.65
C ARG A 162 -6.01 -5.37 -14.22
N GLY A 163 -5.03 -4.47 -14.04
CA GLY A 163 -5.26 -3.09 -13.60
C GLY A 163 -5.87 -2.96 -12.20
N ARG A 164 -5.53 -3.86 -11.27
CA ARG A 164 -6.08 -3.88 -9.91
C ARG A 164 -5.30 -2.98 -8.97
N GLY A 165 -6.00 -2.41 -7.97
CA GLY A 165 -5.43 -1.68 -6.85
C GLY A 165 -4.50 -0.52 -7.24
N CYS A 166 -3.39 -0.39 -6.52
CA CYS A 166 -2.38 0.65 -6.74
C CYS A 166 -1.75 0.57 -8.14
N GLY A 167 -1.47 -0.65 -8.65
CA GLY A 167 -0.85 -0.86 -9.96
C GLY A 167 -1.72 -0.46 -11.15
N GLY A 168 -3.05 -0.53 -11.01
CA GLY A 168 -3.99 -0.14 -12.07
C GLY A 168 -4.14 1.37 -12.22
N ARG A 169 -3.93 2.13 -11.16
CA ARG A 169 -4.07 3.58 -11.14
C ARG A 169 -2.83 4.31 -11.63
N ALA A 170 -1.65 3.78 -11.37
CA ALA A 170 -0.40 4.33 -11.92
C ALA A 170 -0.37 4.35 -13.45
N ARG A 171 -1.12 3.47 -14.14
CA ARG A 171 -1.27 3.47 -15.60
C ARG A 171 -2.36 4.42 -16.11
N ARG A 172 -3.28 4.84 -15.25
CA ARG A 172 -4.21 5.93 -15.56
C ARG A 172 -3.53 7.23 -15.11
N GLY A 173 -2.59 7.72 -15.91
CA GLY A 173 -2.17 9.11 -15.84
C GLY A 173 -3.41 10.02 -15.77
N PRO A 174 -3.29 11.27 -15.32
CA PRO A 174 -4.43 12.17 -15.26
C PRO A 174 -5.15 12.03 -16.60
N ARG A 175 -6.44 11.62 -16.56
CA ARG A 175 -7.26 11.55 -17.77
C ARG A 175 -7.10 12.91 -18.40
N GLY A 176 -6.45 12.94 -19.58
CA GLY A 176 -6.33 14.16 -20.34
C GLY A 176 -7.71 14.80 -20.31
N ARG A 177 -7.77 16.03 -19.82
CA ARG A 177 -8.95 16.86 -20.05
C ARG A 177 -9.21 16.72 -21.54
N GLU A 178 -10.37 16.22 -21.87
CA GLU A 178 -10.82 16.24 -23.24
C GLU A 178 -10.53 17.63 -23.80
N ALA A 179 -9.80 17.67 -24.91
CA ALA A 179 -9.52 18.86 -25.64
C ALA A 179 -10.84 19.39 -26.20
N GLY A 180 -11.51 20.20 -25.39
CA GLY A 180 -12.80 20.79 -25.67
C GLY A 180 -12.92 22.10 -24.92
N SER A 181 -12.08 23.06 -25.27
CA SER A 181 -12.37 24.49 -25.33
C SER A 181 -11.07 25.23 -25.73
N ALA A 182 -11.13 25.88 -26.85
CA ALA A 182 -10.09 26.73 -27.37
C ALA A 182 -9.60 27.70 -26.29
N THR A 183 -8.35 27.56 -25.89
CA THR A 183 -7.66 28.58 -25.08
C THR A 183 -7.58 29.82 -25.93
N PRO A 184 -8.13 30.98 -25.52
CA PRO A 184 -7.95 32.21 -26.27
C PRO A 184 -6.45 32.53 -26.37
N PRO A 185 -5.95 33.07 -27.51
CA PRO A 185 -4.55 33.34 -27.67
C PRO A 185 -4.10 34.35 -26.61
N ILE A 186 -3.04 33.98 -25.87
CA ILE A 186 -2.39 34.88 -24.92
C ILE A 186 -1.93 36.11 -25.69
N PRO A 187 -2.33 37.35 -25.34
CA PRO A 187 -1.82 38.52 -25.98
C PRO A 187 -0.29 38.60 -25.82
N ARG A 188 0.43 38.63 -26.95
CA ARG A 188 1.88 38.80 -26.92
C ARG A 188 2.17 40.13 -26.24
N CYS A 189 2.76 40.11 -25.07
CA CYS A 189 3.38 41.30 -24.49
C CYS A 189 4.44 41.80 -25.47
N ALA A 190 4.20 42.99 -26.03
CA ALA A 190 5.17 43.66 -26.85
C ALA A 190 6.46 43.87 -26.04
N SER A 191 7.56 43.27 -26.49
CA SER A 191 8.88 43.52 -25.92
C SER A 191 9.19 44.99 -25.93
N PRO A 192 9.59 45.64 -24.83
CA PRO A 192 10.05 47.02 -24.87
C PRO A 192 11.33 47.07 -25.70
N ARG A 193 11.32 47.97 -26.72
CA ARG A 193 12.47 48.27 -27.57
C ARG A 193 13.62 48.74 -26.67
N ARG A 194 14.80 48.07 -26.76
CA ARG A 194 16.03 48.51 -26.12
C ARG A 194 16.38 49.92 -26.59
N PRO A 195 16.65 50.89 -25.69
CA PRO A 195 17.31 52.13 -26.08
C PRO A 195 18.77 51.83 -26.43
N ARG A 196 19.24 52.45 -27.53
CA ARG A 196 20.63 52.43 -27.93
C ARG A 196 21.41 53.42 -27.05
N THR A 197 22.66 53.05 -26.78
CA THR A 197 23.72 53.83 -26.14
C THR A 197 23.67 53.94 -24.61
N TRP A 198 24.55 53.19 -23.97
CA TRP A 198 25.05 53.49 -22.62
C TRP A 198 26.56 53.69 -22.72
N THR A 199 27.01 54.92 -22.41
CA THR A 199 28.40 55.29 -22.13
C THR A 199 28.71 54.92 -20.67
N ALA A 200 29.93 54.44 -20.43
CA ALA A 200 30.45 54.06 -19.12
C ALA A 200 30.48 55.24 -18.15
N GLY A 201 30.07 55.03 -16.90
CA GLY A 201 30.25 55.97 -15.81
C GLY A 201 29.50 55.58 -14.54
N THR A 202 30.31 55.26 -13.49
CA THR A 202 30.01 55.35 -12.07
C THR A 202 28.87 54.53 -11.44
N SER A 203 29.24 53.62 -10.57
CA SER A 203 28.39 52.95 -9.59
C SER A 203 27.77 53.95 -8.60
N PRO A 204 26.55 53.67 -8.12
CA PRO A 204 26.26 53.75 -6.72
C PRO A 204 25.51 52.52 -6.17
N SER A 205 25.89 52.13 -4.99
CA SER A 205 25.28 51.17 -4.07
C SER A 205 23.78 51.42 -3.88
N ALA A 206 22.93 50.44 -4.15
CA ALA A 206 21.56 50.49 -3.69
C ALA A 206 21.16 49.13 -3.07
N THR A 207 21.07 49.14 -1.76
CA THR A 207 20.42 48.17 -0.92
C THR A 207 18.95 48.00 -1.26
N SER A 208 18.58 46.93 -1.91
CA SER A 208 17.16 46.58 -2.09
C SER A 208 16.66 45.78 -0.86
N ARG A 209 15.85 46.46 -0.08
CA ARG A 209 15.06 45.82 1.00
C ARG A 209 13.93 45.00 0.37
N CYS A 210 13.96 43.68 0.56
CA CYS A 210 12.80 42.83 0.32
C CYS A 210 11.79 43.04 1.44
N CYS A 211 10.57 43.40 1.07
CA CYS A 211 9.42 43.49 1.98
C CYS A 211 9.02 42.07 2.45
N LEU A 212 9.17 41.82 3.74
CA LEU A 212 8.54 40.72 4.44
C LEU A 212 7.17 41.18 4.95
N PRO A 213 6.11 40.36 4.87
CA PRO A 213 4.84 40.69 5.50
C PRO A 213 4.93 40.54 7.02
N THR A 214 4.50 41.53 7.73
CA THR A 214 4.42 41.64 9.17
C THR A 214 3.49 40.61 9.77
N ARG A 215 4.03 39.84 10.71
CA ARG A 215 3.30 38.93 11.59
C ARG A 215 2.61 39.75 12.68
N THR A 216 1.29 39.75 12.67
CA THR A 216 0.48 40.34 13.75
C THR A 216 0.59 39.45 14.98
N ALA A 217 1.17 39.97 16.05
CA ALA A 217 1.17 39.37 17.37
C ALA A 217 -0.17 39.67 18.06
N LEU A 218 -0.89 38.61 18.45
CA LEU A 218 -1.96 38.71 19.41
C LEU A 218 -1.42 38.31 20.79
N THR A 219 -1.31 39.31 21.65
CA THR A 219 -1.11 39.18 23.08
C THR A 219 -2.43 38.74 23.71
N GLY A 220 -2.42 37.67 24.48
CA GLY A 220 -3.53 37.19 25.29
C GLY A 220 -2.98 36.67 26.61
N THR A 221 -3.22 37.48 27.63
CA THR A 221 -2.96 37.33 29.05
C THR A 221 -3.43 36.01 29.64
N GLY A 222 -2.63 35.41 30.43
CA GLY A 222 -2.56 34.81 31.70
C GLY A 222 -3.84 34.36 32.44
N THR A 223 -3.76 33.18 33.00
CA THR A 223 -4.12 32.88 34.38
C THR A 223 -3.61 31.46 34.72
N GLY A 224 -2.82 31.39 35.78
CA GLY A 224 -2.31 30.15 36.35
C GLY A 224 -3.33 29.51 37.31
N TRP A 225 -3.16 28.23 37.50
CA TRP A 225 -3.56 27.40 38.65
C TRP A 225 -2.55 26.27 38.69
N GLY A 226 -1.68 26.04 39.64
CA GLY A 226 -1.99 25.79 41.03
C GLY A 226 -1.63 24.34 41.29
N VAL A 227 -0.33 24.07 41.70
CA VAL A 227 0.19 22.79 42.22
C VAL A 227 -0.51 22.48 43.54
N LYS A 228 -0.95 21.23 43.74
CA LYS A 228 -0.98 20.57 45.08
C LYS A 228 -0.95 19.03 44.93
N ASN A 229 0.09 18.52 45.57
CA ASN A 229 0.32 17.18 46.13
C ASN A 229 0.03 15.96 45.27
#